data_7c9aad65562559d7838d9d665c31d7ad
#
_entry.id   7c9aad65562559d7838d9d665c31d7ad
#
_cell.length_a   1.000
_cell.length_b   1.000
_cell.length_c   1.000
_cell.angle_alpha   90.00
_cell.angle_beta   90.00
_cell.angle_gamma   90.00
#
_symmetry.space_group_name_H-M   'P 1'
#
loop_
_entity.id
_entity.type
_entity.pdbx_description
1 polymer ?
#
loop_
_entity_poly.entity_id
_entity_poly.type
_entity_poly.pdbx_seq_one_letter_code
_entity_poly.pdbx_strand_id
1 'polypeptide(L)'
;FSMHSTVVIIGDDIEAVMTGQTANIKVIPRDSQAHSVVPGKKYPVRLKNSGGVDGICVLATAKNDINGANIGNWQTVLERIKSYVEKCIQQVQPKESPRYIVLTVWADNKPGWAKENHPYRHQLKDQFNNWLKSKYGNNVFDIEQYILSDQIWTDSGLTPNEADKKAQTDGVMPLSLSQDGGAHLLPAVEAKVAERIIAKAKELRYL
;
A
#
# COMPACT_ATOMS: atom_id res chain seq x y z
N PHE A 1 8.39 5.68 6.15
CA PHE A 1 7.73 4.53 6.75
C PHE A 1 7.67 4.77 8.25
N SER A 2 6.50 5.05 8.80
CA SER A 2 6.29 5.03 10.24
C SER A 2 5.94 3.58 10.60
N MET A 3 6.85 2.87 11.23
CA MET A 3 6.52 1.59 11.82
C MET A 3 5.82 1.84 13.16
N HIS A 4 4.51 1.70 13.18
CA HIS A 4 3.80 1.49 14.43
C HIS A 4 4.27 0.15 15.00
N SER A 5 4.38 0.04 16.31
CA SER A 5 4.92 -1.11 17.05
C SER A 5 4.56 -2.47 16.45
N THR A 6 5.52 -3.11 15.82
CA THR A 6 5.33 -4.40 15.15
C THR A 6 6.05 -5.48 15.94
N VAL A 7 5.36 -6.56 16.28
CA VAL A 7 5.99 -7.70 16.95
C VAL A 7 6.73 -8.55 15.92
N VAL A 8 8.01 -8.79 16.16
CA VAL A 8 8.91 -9.54 15.29
C VAL A 8 9.58 -10.68 16.06
N ILE A 9 10.08 -11.66 15.34
CA ILE A 9 11.00 -12.68 15.85
C ILE A 9 12.36 -12.42 15.23
N ILE A 10 13.40 -12.30 16.06
CA ILE A 10 14.78 -12.06 15.64
C ILE A 10 15.59 -13.32 15.87
N GLY A 11 16.30 -13.76 14.84
CA GLY A 11 16.99 -15.06 14.89
C GLY A 11 15.98 -16.20 15.01
N ASP A 12 16.27 -17.15 15.87
CA ASP A 12 15.42 -18.32 16.01
C ASP A 12 14.25 -18.10 16.98
N ASP A 13 14.45 -17.35 18.10
CA ASP A 13 13.48 -17.34 19.20
C ASP A 13 13.24 -15.99 19.90
N ILE A 14 13.95 -14.92 19.55
CA ILE A 14 13.79 -13.66 20.30
C ILE A 14 12.57 -12.90 19.80
N GLU A 15 11.49 -12.93 20.59
CA GLU A 15 10.34 -12.07 20.35
C GLU A 15 10.63 -10.64 20.78
N ALA A 16 10.44 -9.68 19.88
CA ALA A 16 10.74 -8.28 20.13
C ALA A 16 9.71 -7.35 19.50
N VAL A 17 9.61 -6.14 20.01
CA VAL A 17 8.86 -5.05 19.40
C VAL A 17 9.81 -4.17 18.62
N MET A 18 9.56 -4.03 17.32
CA MET A 18 10.25 -3.06 16.47
C MET A 18 9.44 -1.77 16.38
N THR A 19 10.09 -0.66 16.70
CA THR A 19 9.51 0.68 16.57
C THR A 19 10.52 1.61 15.92
N GLY A 20 10.04 2.63 15.22
CA GLY A 20 10.92 3.68 14.68
C GLY A 20 10.70 3.97 13.20
N GLN A 21 11.51 4.85 12.68
CA GLN A 21 11.55 5.25 11.27
C GLN A 21 12.87 4.82 10.64
N THR A 22 12.91 4.73 9.34
CA THR A 22 13.89 4.14 8.41
C THR A 22 15.38 4.15 8.82
N ALA A 23 15.85 5.12 9.61
CA ALA A 23 17.25 5.22 10.04
C ALA A 23 17.46 4.92 11.53
N ASN A 24 16.38 4.83 12.31
CA ASN A 24 16.44 4.66 13.77
C ASN A 24 15.41 3.62 14.23
N ILE A 25 15.64 2.37 13.87
CA ILE A 25 14.81 1.26 14.33
C ILE A 25 15.27 0.86 15.73
N LYS A 26 14.35 0.91 16.69
CA LYS A 26 14.56 0.40 18.04
C LYS A 26 13.93 -0.98 18.15
N VAL A 27 14.69 -1.92 18.67
CA VAL A 27 14.25 -3.29 18.93
C VAL A 27 14.24 -3.51 20.43
N ILE A 28 13.10 -3.90 20.99
CA ILE A 28 12.90 -4.10 22.43
C ILE A 28 12.46 -5.55 22.62
N PRO A 29 13.29 -6.44 23.23
CA PRO A 29 12.88 -7.79 23.59
C PRO A 29 11.65 -7.78 24.51
N ARG A 30 10.72 -8.70 24.30
CA ARG A 30 9.49 -8.76 25.11
C ARG A 30 9.66 -9.49 26.44
N ASP A 31 10.70 -10.31 26.55
CA ASP A 31 11.03 -11.03 27.78
C ASP A 31 11.77 -10.15 28.81
N SER A 32 12.02 -8.89 28.50
CA SER A 32 12.78 -7.93 29.32
C SER A 32 14.20 -8.39 29.66
N GLN A 33 14.76 -9.38 28.93
CA GLN A 33 16.11 -9.87 29.13
C GLN A 33 17.09 -9.16 28.19
N ALA A 34 18.35 -9.08 28.61
CA ALA A 34 19.43 -8.63 27.75
C ALA A 34 19.86 -9.77 26.83
N HIS A 35 19.77 -9.58 25.52
CA HIS A 35 20.25 -10.52 24.51
C HIS A 35 21.55 -10.01 23.91
N SER A 36 22.58 -10.86 23.90
CA SER A 36 23.85 -10.54 23.28
C SER A 36 23.74 -10.55 21.76
N VAL A 37 24.18 -9.46 21.14
CA VAL A 37 24.33 -9.39 19.67
C VAL A 37 25.80 -9.38 19.29
N VAL A 38 26.17 -10.19 18.32
CA VAL A 38 27.54 -10.24 17.81
C VAL A 38 27.70 -9.13 16.77
N PRO A 39 28.64 -8.18 16.94
CA PRO A 39 28.86 -7.12 15.97
C PRO A 39 29.13 -7.68 14.57
N GLY A 40 28.46 -7.12 13.55
CA GLY A 40 28.60 -7.53 12.15
C GLY A 40 27.83 -8.80 11.74
N LYS A 41 27.26 -9.56 12.68
CA LYS A 41 26.40 -10.72 12.37
C LYS A 41 25.03 -10.22 11.89
N LYS A 42 24.54 -10.79 10.80
CA LYS A 42 23.17 -10.55 10.31
C LYS A 42 22.21 -11.52 11.01
N TYR A 43 21.16 -10.99 11.59
CA TYR A 43 20.09 -11.77 12.20
C TYR A 43 18.86 -11.70 11.30
N PRO A 44 18.26 -12.81 10.89
CA PRO A 44 16.99 -12.80 10.18
C PRO A 44 15.91 -12.20 11.09
N VAL A 45 15.08 -11.33 10.54
CA VAL A 45 13.94 -10.73 11.21
C VAL A 45 12.69 -11.16 10.46
N ARG A 46 11.75 -11.77 11.16
CA ARG A 46 10.44 -12.15 10.63
C ARG A 46 9.32 -11.56 11.49
N LEU A 47 8.21 -11.22 10.89
CA LEU A 47 7.04 -10.81 11.65
C LEU A 47 6.54 -12.00 12.47
N LYS A 48 6.28 -11.79 13.78
CA LYS A 48 5.55 -12.77 14.57
C LYS A 48 4.10 -12.78 14.08
N ASN A 49 3.63 -13.92 13.64
CA ASN A 49 2.28 -14.07 13.08
C ASN A 49 1.99 -13.08 11.94
N SER A 50 2.95 -12.89 11.05
CA SER A 50 2.67 -12.27 9.77
C SER A 50 1.63 -13.11 9.03
N GLY A 51 0.37 -12.79 9.24
CA GLY A 51 -0.77 -13.60 8.85
C GLY A 51 -0.70 -14.98 9.51
N GLY A 52 -1.38 -15.15 10.64
CA GLY A 52 -1.76 -16.50 11.01
C GLY A 52 -2.33 -17.18 9.75
N VAL A 53 -2.37 -18.49 9.74
CA VAL A 53 -2.88 -19.32 8.63
C VAL A 53 -4.24 -18.82 8.12
N ASP A 54 -4.93 -17.99 8.91
CA ASP A 54 -6.25 -17.39 8.65
C ASP A 54 -6.21 -15.89 8.29
N GLY A 55 -5.04 -15.28 8.17
CA GLY A 55 -4.92 -13.85 7.85
C GLY A 55 -5.13 -13.54 6.37
N ILE A 56 -5.56 -12.30 6.09
CA ILE A 56 -5.64 -11.74 4.72
C ILE A 56 -4.55 -10.68 4.58
N CYS A 57 -3.70 -10.83 3.57
CA CYS A 57 -2.70 -9.82 3.24
C CYS A 57 -3.33 -8.74 2.35
N VAL A 58 -3.38 -7.49 2.81
CA VAL A 58 -3.75 -6.35 1.96
C VAL A 58 -2.47 -5.62 1.59
N LEU A 59 -2.14 -5.65 0.29
CA LEU A 59 -0.92 -5.06 -0.23
C LEU A 59 -1.20 -3.72 -0.91
N ALA A 60 -0.86 -2.63 -0.21
CA ALA A 60 -0.88 -1.27 -0.73
C ALA A 60 0.59 -0.79 -0.88
N THR A 61 1.08 -0.66 -2.09
CA THR A 61 2.50 -0.38 -2.37
C THR A 61 2.69 0.49 -3.60
N ALA A 62 3.94 0.83 -3.91
CA ALA A 62 4.41 1.55 -5.10
C ALA A 62 4.17 3.06 -5.12
N LYS A 63 3.28 3.64 -4.33
CA LYS A 63 2.98 5.07 -4.35
C LYS A 63 4.23 5.94 -4.22
N ASN A 64 5.06 5.67 -3.22
CA ASN A 64 6.28 6.43 -2.96
C ASN A 64 7.36 6.18 -4.02
N ASP A 65 7.44 4.97 -4.58
CA ASP A 65 8.35 4.66 -5.68
C ASP A 65 7.99 5.45 -6.94
N ILE A 66 6.70 5.56 -7.25
CA ILE A 66 6.20 6.35 -8.38
C ILE A 66 6.47 7.84 -8.14
N ASN A 67 6.27 8.34 -6.92
CA ASN A 67 6.59 9.72 -6.55
C ASN A 67 8.09 10.03 -6.68
N GLY A 68 8.96 9.06 -6.41
CA GLY A 68 10.41 9.16 -6.56
C GLY A 68 10.94 8.94 -7.98
N ALA A 69 10.09 8.50 -8.93
CA ALA A 69 10.51 8.28 -10.31
C ALA A 69 10.75 9.58 -11.07
N ASN A 70 11.61 9.50 -12.08
CA ASN A 70 11.89 10.59 -13.03
C ASN A 70 11.89 10.05 -14.48
N ILE A 71 12.01 10.95 -15.45
CA ILE A 71 11.96 10.61 -16.87
C ILE A 71 13.03 9.61 -17.30
N GLY A 72 14.18 9.59 -16.65
CA GLY A 72 15.31 8.71 -16.99
C GLY A 72 15.24 7.32 -16.33
N ASN A 73 14.35 7.09 -15.33
CA ASN A 73 14.36 5.85 -14.58
C ASN A 73 12.99 5.17 -14.39
N TRP A 74 11.90 5.74 -14.88
CA TRP A 74 10.56 5.25 -14.57
C TRP A 74 10.31 3.79 -15.02
N GLN A 75 10.91 3.34 -16.15
CA GLN A 75 10.79 1.95 -16.60
C GLN A 75 11.48 0.99 -15.62
N THR A 76 12.67 1.36 -15.15
CA THR A 76 13.40 0.58 -14.13
C THR A 76 12.61 0.53 -12.81
N VAL A 77 11.98 1.64 -12.43
CA VAL A 77 11.09 1.69 -11.26
C VAL A 77 9.90 0.76 -11.45
N LEU A 78 9.27 0.74 -12.63
CA LEU A 78 8.16 -0.16 -12.95
C LEU A 78 8.52 -1.62 -12.72
N GLU A 79 9.64 -2.07 -13.28
CA GLU A 79 10.07 -3.48 -13.13
C GLU A 79 10.43 -3.81 -11.68
N ARG A 80 11.04 -2.87 -10.96
CA ARG A 80 11.37 -3.03 -9.55
C ARG A 80 10.11 -3.19 -8.68
N ILE A 81 9.09 -2.33 -8.85
CA ILE A 81 7.86 -2.43 -8.06
C ILE A 81 7.06 -3.68 -8.38
N LYS A 82 7.01 -4.12 -9.65
CA LYS A 82 6.42 -5.41 -10.03
C LYS A 82 7.10 -6.56 -9.30
N SER A 83 8.44 -6.60 -9.32
CA SER A 83 9.22 -7.63 -8.62
C SER A 83 8.96 -7.64 -7.11
N TYR A 84 8.79 -6.46 -6.49
CA TYR A 84 8.48 -6.38 -5.06
C TYR A 84 7.09 -6.93 -4.74
N VAL A 85 6.08 -6.60 -5.54
CA VAL A 85 4.73 -7.16 -5.37
C VAL A 85 4.77 -8.68 -5.47
N GLU A 86 5.44 -9.24 -6.49
CA GLU A 86 5.57 -10.67 -6.67
C GLU A 86 6.20 -11.35 -5.46
N LYS A 87 7.32 -10.79 -4.98
CA LYS A 87 8.01 -11.30 -3.77
C LYS A 87 7.13 -11.22 -2.53
N CYS A 88 6.36 -10.15 -2.36
CA CYS A 88 5.43 -10.02 -1.24
C CYS A 88 4.36 -11.11 -1.30
N ILE A 89 3.72 -11.31 -2.46
CA ILE A 89 2.68 -12.32 -2.63
C ILE A 89 3.22 -13.74 -2.41
N GLN A 90 4.45 -14.03 -2.86
CA GLN A 90 5.11 -15.32 -2.60
C GLN A 90 5.32 -15.63 -1.11
N GLN A 91 5.29 -14.61 -0.25
CA GLN A 91 5.42 -14.80 1.21
C GLN A 91 4.07 -14.97 1.92
N VAL A 92 2.95 -14.77 1.23
CA VAL A 92 1.61 -14.93 1.84
C VAL A 92 1.37 -16.39 2.20
N GLN A 93 0.84 -16.62 3.40
CA GLN A 93 0.54 -17.95 3.93
C GLN A 93 -0.98 -18.14 4.07
N PRO A 94 -1.50 -19.38 3.97
CA PRO A 94 -0.75 -20.57 3.54
C PRO A 94 -0.44 -20.53 2.03
N LYS A 95 0.68 -21.09 1.62
CA LYS A 95 1.11 -21.03 0.20
C LYS A 95 0.17 -21.76 -0.76
N GLU A 96 -0.52 -22.78 -0.28
CA GLU A 96 -1.46 -23.59 -1.06
C GLU A 96 -2.76 -22.84 -1.37
N SER A 97 -3.11 -21.86 -0.53
CA SER A 97 -4.33 -21.05 -0.68
C SER A 97 -4.10 -19.64 -0.13
N PRO A 98 -3.23 -18.85 -0.77
CA PRO A 98 -2.87 -17.53 -0.26
C PRO A 98 -4.06 -16.57 -0.33
N ARG A 99 -4.37 -15.93 0.80
CA ARG A 99 -5.43 -14.92 0.90
C ARG A 99 -4.81 -13.54 0.84
N TYR A 100 -5.02 -12.84 -0.28
CA TYR A 100 -4.48 -11.49 -0.46
C TYR A 100 -5.38 -10.62 -1.32
N ILE A 101 -5.28 -9.32 -1.10
CA ILE A 101 -5.89 -8.28 -1.94
C ILE A 101 -4.79 -7.27 -2.27
N VAL A 102 -4.63 -6.96 -3.54
CA VAL A 102 -3.67 -5.95 -4.01
C VAL A 102 -4.43 -4.68 -4.38
N LEU A 103 -3.95 -3.53 -3.96
CA LEU A 103 -4.55 -2.24 -4.27
C LEU A 103 -3.86 -1.58 -5.47
N THR A 104 -4.63 -0.98 -6.36
CA THR A 104 -4.08 -0.08 -7.39
C THR A 104 -3.55 1.21 -6.75
N VAL A 105 -2.88 2.05 -7.53
CA VAL A 105 -2.32 3.33 -7.10
C VAL A 105 -3.08 4.46 -7.80
N TRP A 106 -3.46 5.48 -7.06
CA TRP A 106 -4.05 6.71 -7.60
C TRP A 106 -3.01 7.82 -7.82
N ALA A 107 -3.32 8.75 -8.70
CA ALA A 107 -2.53 9.97 -8.89
C ALA A 107 -2.87 11.03 -7.84
N ASP A 108 -1.86 11.68 -7.27
CA ASP A 108 -2.06 12.82 -6.37
C ASP A 108 -2.55 14.06 -7.13
N ASN A 109 -3.29 14.91 -6.46
CA ASN A 109 -3.64 16.24 -6.97
C ASN A 109 -2.61 17.27 -6.49
N LYS A 110 -1.35 17.08 -6.91
CA LYS A 110 -0.19 17.92 -6.54
C LYS A 110 0.64 18.27 -7.77
N PRO A 111 1.40 19.37 -7.75
CA PRO A 111 2.21 19.79 -8.92
C PRO A 111 3.14 18.69 -9.47
N GLY A 112 3.64 17.82 -8.59
CA GLY A 112 4.47 16.68 -9.00
C GLY A 112 3.72 15.61 -9.80
N TRP A 113 2.40 15.69 -9.93
CA TRP A 113 1.56 14.82 -10.74
C TRP A 113 0.86 15.56 -11.90
N ALA A 114 1.22 16.81 -12.16
CA ALA A 114 0.72 17.55 -13.30
C ALA A 114 1.16 16.84 -14.60
N LYS A 115 0.19 16.43 -15.45
CA LYS A 115 0.43 15.62 -16.65
C LYS A 115 1.37 16.33 -17.65
N GLU A 116 1.22 17.63 -17.76
CA GLU A 116 2.04 18.47 -18.64
C GLU A 116 3.54 18.46 -18.27
N ASN A 117 3.85 18.30 -16.97
CA ASN A 117 5.22 18.34 -16.47
C ASN A 117 5.79 16.94 -16.15
N HIS A 118 4.92 16.00 -15.78
CA HIS A 118 5.30 14.67 -15.32
C HIS A 118 4.49 13.54 -15.96
N PRO A 119 4.37 13.49 -17.31
CA PRO A 119 3.56 12.46 -18.00
C PRO A 119 4.04 11.03 -17.70
N TYR A 120 5.34 10.86 -17.47
CA TYR A 120 5.92 9.54 -17.13
C TYR A 120 5.39 8.95 -15.81
N ARG A 121 4.96 9.78 -14.85
CA ARG A 121 4.35 9.28 -13.60
C ARG A 121 3.00 8.65 -13.85
N HIS A 122 2.17 9.28 -14.69
CA HIS A 122 0.91 8.71 -15.12
C HIS A 122 1.13 7.42 -15.92
N GLN A 123 2.07 7.41 -16.87
CA GLN A 123 2.42 6.20 -17.61
C GLN A 123 2.87 5.06 -16.68
N LEU A 124 3.77 5.35 -15.73
CA LEU A 124 4.23 4.38 -14.75
C LEU A 124 3.07 3.82 -13.92
N LYS A 125 2.22 4.69 -13.37
CA LYS A 125 1.05 4.32 -12.59
C LYS A 125 0.08 3.46 -13.42
N ASP A 126 -0.27 3.91 -14.62
CA ASP A 126 -1.23 3.22 -15.48
C ASP A 126 -0.70 1.84 -15.91
N GLN A 127 0.57 1.73 -16.29
CA GLN A 127 1.19 0.45 -16.64
C GLN A 127 1.25 -0.48 -15.42
N PHE A 128 1.57 0.05 -14.24
CA PHE A 128 1.57 -0.73 -13.02
C PHE A 128 0.17 -1.23 -12.65
N ASN A 129 -0.84 -0.35 -12.65
CA ASN A 129 -2.23 -0.70 -12.34
C ASN A 129 -2.79 -1.73 -13.34
N ASN A 130 -2.51 -1.56 -14.63
CA ASN A 130 -2.93 -2.52 -15.66
C ASN A 130 -2.26 -3.88 -15.47
N TRP A 131 -0.97 -3.89 -15.12
CA TRP A 131 -0.25 -5.13 -14.82
C TRP A 131 -0.85 -5.84 -13.58
N LEU A 132 -1.17 -5.10 -12.50
CA LEU A 132 -1.84 -5.67 -11.32
C LEU A 132 -3.16 -6.33 -11.72
N LYS A 133 -4.02 -5.62 -12.45
CA LYS A 133 -5.32 -6.14 -12.90
C LYS A 133 -5.18 -7.38 -13.79
N SER A 134 -4.26 -7.36 -14.73
CA SER A 134 -3.99 -8.49 -15.61
C SER A 134 -3.44 -9.71 -14.87
N LYS A 135 -2.54 -9.50 -13.90
CA LYS A 135 -1.85 -10.59 -13.21
C LYS A 135 -2.65 -11.19 -12.07
N TYR A 136 -3.32 -10.35 -11.29
CA TYR A 136 -3.99 -10.78 -10.06
C TYR A 136 -5.52 -10.80 -10.16
N GLY A 137 -6.09 -10.29 -11.24
CA GLY A 137 -7.51 -10.42 -11.56
C GLY A 137 -8.43 -10.05 -10.40
N ASN A 138 -9.23 -10.99 -9.97
CA ASN A 138 -10.19 -10.77 -8.88
C ASN A 138 -9.56 -10.41 -7.53
N ASN A 139 -8.28 -10.66 -7.32
CA ASN A 139 -7.57 -10.26 -6.11
C ASN A 139 -7.16 -8.78 -6.08
N VAL A 140 -7.49 -8.01 -7.13
CA VAL A 140 -7.25 -6.58 -7.15
C VAL A 140 -8.47 -5.82 -6.65
N PHE A 141 -8.26 -4.90 -5.72
CA PHE A 141 -9.20 -3.83 -5.43
C PHE A 141 -8.73 -2.55 -6.12
N ASP A 142 -9.50 -2.09 -7.11
CA ASP A 142 -9.17 -0.89 -7.86
C ASP A 142 -9.56 0.36 -7.07
N ILE A 143 -8.68 0.74 -6.13
CA ILE A 143 -8.88 1.92 -5.29
C ILE A 143 -8.83 3.22 -6.11
N GLU A 144 -8.05 3.26 -7.22
CA GLU A 144 -8.05 4.43 -8.11
C GLU A 144 -9.43 4.65 -8.72
N GLN A 145 -10.01 3.61 -9.33
CA GLN A 145 -11.35 3.69 -9.89
C GLN A 145 -12.39 4.08 -8.83
N TYR A 146 -12.27 3.55 -7.62
CA TYR A 146 -13.20 3.87 -6.53
C TYR A 146 -13.12 5.35 -6.15
N ILE A 147 -11.92 5.92 -5.95
CA ILE A 147 -11.69 7.34 -5.63
C ILE A 147 -12.18 8.26 -6.76
N LEU A 148 -12.07 7.81 -8.00
CA LEU A 148 -12.47 8.59 -9.18
C LEU A 148 -13.92 8.36 -9.60
N SER A 149 -14.71 7.60 -8.85
CA SER A 149 -16.13 7.32 -9.13
C SER A 149 -17.06 8.15 -8.26
N ASP A 150 -18.34 8.25 -8.66
CA ASP A 150 -19.39 8.88 -7.84
C ASP A 150 -19.70 8.08 -6.57
N GLN A 151 -19.31 6.79 -6.53
CA GLN A 151 -19.56 5.93 -5.39
C GLN A 151 -18.85 6.41 -4.12
N ILE A 152 -17.65 6.99 -4.24
CA ILE A 152 -16.91 7.51 -3.08
C ILE A 152 -17.66 8.62 -2.36
N TRP A 153 -18.36 9.48 -3.11
CA TRP A 153 -19.16 10.57 -2.55
C TRP A 153 -20.37 10.03 -1.80
N THR A 154 -21.08 9.07 -2.42
CA THR A 154 -22.23 8.39 -1.80
C THR A 154 -21.83 7.70 -0.50
N ASP A 155 -20.73 6.94 -0.53
CA ASP A 155 -20.26 6.17 0.62
C ASP A 155 -19.76 7.06 1.76
N SER A 156 -19.03 8.14 1.44
CA SER A 156 -18.46 9.05 2.44
C SER A 156 -19.45 10.09 2.97
N GLY A 157 -20.57 10.28 2.30
CA GLY A 157 -21.52 11.35 2.62
C GLY A 157 -21.01 12.76 2.31
N LEU A 158 -19.92 12.88 1.55
CA LEU A 158 -19.38 14.15 1.10
C LEU A 158 -20.05 14.58 -0.21
N THR A 159 -20.12 15.88 -0.44
CA THR A 159 -20.67 16.45 -1.68
C THR A 159 -19.53 17.03 -2.52
N PRO A 160 -19.32 16.53 -3.76
CA PRO A 160 -18.26 17.05 -4.62
C PRO A 160 -18.61 18.46 -5.11
N ASN A 161 -17.62 19.32 -5.18
CA ASN A 161 -17.70 20.60 -5.88
C ASN A 161 -17.20 20.46 -7.34
N GLU A 162 -17.26 21.53 -8.13
CA GLU A 162 -16.83 21.48 -9.54
C GLU A 162 -15.34 21.18 -9.70
N ALA A 163 -14.49 21.63 -8.77
CA ALA A 163 -13.05 21.30 -8.82
C ALA A 163 -12.81 19.81 -8.53
N ASP A 164 -13.59 19.18 -7.65
CA ASP A 164 -13.51 17.76 -7.38
C ASP A 164 -13.93 16.93 -8.59
N LYS A 165 -15.03 17.30 -9.26
CA LYS A 165 -15.48 16.63 -10.50
C LYS A 165 -14.45 16.76 -11.61
N LYS A 166 -13.84 17.96 -11.73
CA LYS A 166 -12.73 18.16 -12.67
C LYS A 166 -11.56 17.25 -12.32
N ALA A 167 -11.16 17.15 -11.06
CA ALA A 167 -10.08 16.29 -10.62
C ALA A 167 -10.36 14.80 -10.97
N GLN A 168 -11.60 14.32 -10.76
CA GLN A 168 -12.00 12.97 -11.19
C GLN A 168 -11.86 12.79 -12.70
N THR A 169 -12.29 13.76 -13.50
CA THR A 169 -12.16 13.74 -14.97
C THR A 169 -10.70 13.75 -15.40
N ASP A 170 -9.85 14.50 -14.71
CA ASP A 170 -8.42 14.58 -14.96
C ASP A 170 -7.65 13.32 -14.49
N GLY A 171 -8.32 12.44 -13.74
CA GLY A 171 -7.75 11.21 -13.21
C GLY A 171 -6.79 11.44 -12.05
N VAL A 172 -7.05 12.46 -11.23
CA VAL A 172 -6.30 12.77 -10.01
C VAL A 172 -7.24 12.85 -8.81
N MET A 173 -6.72 12.63 -7.61
CA MET A 173 -7.52 12.60 -6.39
C MET A 173 -8.24 13.94 -6.15
N PRO A 174 -9.57 13.95 -5.93
CA PRO A 174 -10.30 15.14 -5.52
C PRO A 174 -9.80 15.71 -4.18
N LEU A 175 -9.66 17.04 -4.10
CA LEU A 175 -9.12 17.70 -2.90
C LEU A 175 -10.02 17.54 -1.67
N SER A 176 -11.34 17.50 -1.85
CA SER A 176 -12.29 17.29 -0.75
C SER A 176 -12.23 15.89 -0.12
N LEU A 177 -11.55 14.94 -0.76
CA LEU A 177 -11.26 13.61 -0.19
C LEU A 177 -9.93 13.56 0.57
N SER A 178 -9.13 14.63 0.53
CA SER A 178 -7.76 14.65 1.03
C SER A 178 -7.59 15.47 2.30
N GLN A 179 -6.75 14.98 3.22
CA GLN A 179 -6.38 15.70 4.44
C GLN A 179 -5.16 16.63 4.28
N ASP A 180 -4.41 16.50 3.17
CA ASP A 180 -3.12 17.18 3.00
C ASP A 180 -2.95 17.86 1.63
N GLY A 181 -4.05 18.22 1.01
CA GLY A 181 -4.04 18.87 -0.29
C GLY A 181 -3.71 17.94 -1.46
N GLY A 182 -4.13 16.70 -1.42
CA GLY A 182 -4.22 15.85 -2.59
C GLY A 182 -3.35 14.59 -2.62
N ALA A 183 -2.81 14.12 -1.49
CA ALA A 183 -2.04 12.87 -1.45
C ALA A 183 -2.61 11.79 -0.53
N HIS A 184 -3.01 12.15 0.69
CA HIS A 184 -3.57 11.23 1.68
C HIS A 184 -5.07 11.46 1.85
N LEU A 185 -5.81 10.38 1.99
CA LEU A 185 -7.26 10.44 2.17
C LEU A 185 -7.62 10.96 3.56
N LEU A 186 -8.79 11.59 3.68
CA LEU A 186 -9.40 11.90 4.98
C LEU A 186 -9.67 10.59 5.75
N PRO A 187 -9.54 10.57 7.09
CA PRO A 187 -9.83 9.38 7.89
C PRO A 187 -11.23 8.78 7.64
N ALA A 188 -12.24 9.63 7.45
CA ALA A 188 -13.59 9.17 7.13
C ALA A 188 -13.67 8.47 5.76
N VAL A 189 -12.88 8.92 4.78
CA VAL A 189 -12.77 8.29 3.45
C VAL A 189 -11.97 7.00 3.53
N GLU A 190 -10.88 6.98 4.30
CA GLU A 190 -10.10 5.74 4.56
C GLU A 190 -10.97 4.64 5.18
N ALA A 191 -11.88 5.00 6.09
CA ALA A 191 -12.82 4.04 6.67
C ALA A 191 -13.72 3.41 5.58
N LYS A 192 -14.18 4.19 4.60
CA LYS A 192 -14.96 3.65 3.48
C LYS A 192 -14.15 2.78 2.53
N VAL A 193 -12.90 3.13 2.28
CA VAL A 193 -11.96 2.25 1.57
C VAL A 193 -11.81 0.92 2.30
N ALA A 194 -11.64 0.94 3.62
CA ALA A 194 -11.54 -0.28 4.43
C ALA A 194 -12.82 -1.14 4.35
N GLU A 195 -14.02 -0.54 4.42
CA GLU A 195 -15.29 -1.23 4.21
C GLU A 195 -15.36 -1.93 2.85
N ARG A 196 -14.88 -1.28 1.78
CA ARG A 196 -14.83 -1.85 0.42
C ARG A 196 -13.82 -2.99 0.30
N ILE A 197 -12.67 -2.88 0.98
CA ILE A 197 -11.69 -3.98 1.05
C ILE A 197 -12.27 -5.18 1.79
N ILE A 198 -13.01 -4.98 2.88
CA ILE A 198 -13.71 -6.05 3.61
C ILE A 198 -14.78 -6.69 2.71
N ALA A 199 -15.55 -5.90 1.97
CA ALA A 199 -16.53 -6.42 1.02
C ALA A 199 -15.85 -7.28 -0.07
N LYS A 200 -14.70 -6.83 -0.58
CA LYS A 200 -13.88 -7.59 -1.53
C LYS A 200 -13.36 -8.90 -0.93
N ALA A 201 -12.95 -8.90 0.33
CA ALA A 201 -12.52 -10.11 1.02
C ALA A 201 -13.68 -11.14 1.16
N LYS A 202 -14.90 -10.68 1.40
CA LYS A 202 -16.10 -11.53 1.42
C LYS A 202 -16.43 -12.08 0.03
N GLU A 203 -16.35 -11.25 -1.02
CA GLU A 203 -16.52 -11.68 -2.42
C GLU A 203 -15.55 -12.82 -2.77
N LEU A 204 -14.30 -12.70 -2.32
CA LEU A 204 -13.26 -13.70 -2.51
C LEU A 204 -13.39 -14.91 -1.56
N ARG A 205 -14.38 -14.92 -0.67
CA ARG A 205 -14.58 -15.96 0.36
C ARG A 205 -13.39 -16.12 1.30
N TYR A 206 -12.73 -15.00 1.63
CA TYR A 206 -11.65 -14.95 2.61
C TYR A 206 -12.16 -14.72 4.04
N LEU A 207 -13.39 -14.21 4.16
CA LEU A 207 -14.14 -13.98 5.40
C LEU A 207 -15.49 -14.69 5.35
#